data_dcc41e7432f9885afb0b73985c35fe17
#
_entry.id   dcc41e7432f9885afb0b73985c35fe17
#
_cell.length_a   1.000
_cell.length_b   1.000
_cell.length_c   1.000
_cell.angle_alpha   90.00
_cell.angle_beta   90.00
_cell.angle_gamma   90.00
#
_symmetry.space_group_name_H-M   'P 1'
#
loop_
_entity.id
_entity.type
_entity.pdbx_description
1 polymer ?
#
loop_
_entity_poly.entity_id
_entity_poly.type
_entity_poly.pdbx_seq_one_letter_code
_entity_poly.pdbx_strand_id
1 'polypeptide(L)'
;VSHSQQVLVRTGSSTRIERTAMAEHTDFLRDVVVVGGGAAGLSAALTLARARRSVTVVDAGQPRNAPADAVHGLLGLEGLSPLELLVRGRQEVRRYGGEILDDEVVDVSSASYGFSVVLRGGVVLRARRLLIATGLVDELPDIPGVREQWGRGVLHCPYCHGWEVRDRRIGVLGTNPMALHKAILFSQWSSDVVFFTHDLQLEGQERAKLEALGVAIVAGRISRLEIEDDHVSGVRLGETVVAVDAVVVSTPMVARTELFAGIGIAATAHPAGAFIETDASGATSVPGVWAAGNSSNIGAQVGAAAAAGALTAQGINTDLIMKDLDRAVAAAAASSTDGTPTMEHTFDHEYWDQIWQGDRVTAMGNSQANPHLIRETGNLAPGTALDAGCGAGTEAIWLATHGWKVTGADIASAALDRAAGRAADAGVADQVQWVQADLSTWEPDAQYDLVTTHYAHPAMPQLDFYDRTASWVAPEAPSSSLATSTAGPVGTITSTEVITGTAGTSTDRPLRPRQPLPTSPHASIPLSGRS
;
A
#
# COMPACT_ATOMS: atom_id res chain seq x y z
N VAL A 1 21.75 -28.75 -67.93
CA VAL A 1 21.60 -29.68 -66.80
C VAL A 1 21.20 -28.82 -65.55
N SER A 2 19.89 -28.76 -65.33
CA SER A 2 19.27 -27.98 -64.23
C SER A 2 19.19 -28.85 -62.97
N HIS A 3 19.70 -28.35 -61.87
CA HIS A 3 19.44 -28.93 -60.54
C HIS A 3 18.39 -28.10 -59.84
N SER A 4 17.18 -28.65 -59.79
CA SER A 4 16.10 -28.14 -58.92
C SER A 4 16.35 -28.63 -57.51
N GLN A 5 16.62 -27.72 -56.55
CA GLN A 5 16.58 -28.02 -55.13
C GLN A 5 15.13 -27.85 -54.64
N GLN A 6 14.52 -28.94 -54.19
CA GLN A 6 13.27 -28.95 -53.46
C GLN A 6 13.53 -28.51 -52.03
N VAL A 7 12.91 -27.39 -51.63
CA VAL A 7 12.83 -26.95 -50.24
C VAL A 7 11.67 -27.67 -49.56
N LEU A 8 11.98 -28.61 -48.69
CA LEU A 8 11.02 -29.25 -47.80
C LEU A 8 10.65 -28.28 -46.68
N VAL A 9 9.47 -27.69 -46.76
CA VAL A 9 8.87 -26.94 -45.65
C VAL A 9 8.33 -27.94 -44.62
N ARG A 10 9.00 -28.07 -43.50
CA ARG A 10 8.47 -28.78 -42.31
C ARG A 10 7.45 -27.88 -41.58
N THR A 11 6.19 -27.99 -41.97
CA THR A 11 5.05 -27.49 -41.17
C THR A 11 4.52 -28.63 -40.32
N GLY A 12 4.83 -28.68 -39.03
CA GLY A 12 4.24 -29.71 -38.19
C GLY A 12 4.68 -29.78 -36.73
N SER A 13 5.71 -29.05 -36.33
CA SER A 13 6.28 -29.17 -35.00
C SER A 13 5.96 -27.99 -34.04
N SER A 14 5.70 -26.80 -34.57
CA SER A 14 5.44 -25.59 -33.78
C SER A 14 4.08 -25.61 -33.10
N THR A 15 3.03 -26.03 -33.80
CA THR A 15 1.65 -25.98 -33.28
C THR A 15 1.37 -26.96 -32.14
N ARG A 16 2.14 -28.03 -31.99
CA ARG A 16 1.92 -29.01 -30.89
C ARG A 16 2.61 -28.57 -29.60
N ILE A 17 3.78 -27.93 -29.68
CA ILE A 17 4.50 -27.38 -28.52
C ILE A 17 3.75 -26.16 -27.97
N GLU A 18 3.25 -25.28 -28.83
CA GLU A 18 2.44 -24.12 -28.43
C GLU A 18 1.10 -24.53 -27.81
N ARG A 19 0.43 -25.56 -28.33
CA ARG A 19 -0.81 -26.08 -27.74
C ARG A 19 -0.57 -26.77 -26.39
N THR A 20 0.53 -27.44 -26.16
CA THR A 20 0.88 -28.06 -24.89
C THR A 20 1.26 -26.99 -23.85
N ALA A 21 2.03 -25.98 -24.22
CA ALA A 21 2.34 -24.84 -23.36
C ALA A 21 1.10 -24.00 -23.01
N MET A 22 0.16 -23.83 -23.98
CA MET A 22 -1.12 -23.16 -23.71
C MET A 22 -2.03 -23.98 -22.78
N ALA A 23 -2.02 -25.33 -22.86
CA ALA A 23 -2.80 -26.19 -21.97
C ALA A 23 -2.26 -26.19 -20.53
N GLU A 24 -0.93 -26.12 -20.35
CA GLU A 24 -0.30 -26.00 -19.03
C GLU A 24 -0.61 -24.67 -18.33
N HIS A 25 -0.82 -23.59 -19.10
CA HIS A 25 -1.18 -22.27 -18.53
C HIS A 25 -2.63 -22.20 -18.01
N THR A 26 -3.55 -23.01 -18.52
CA THR A 26 -4.98 -22.96 -18.17
C THR A 26 -5.31 -23.62 -16.84
N ASP A 27 -4.54 -24.58 -16.37
CA ASP A 27 -4.90 -25.39 -15.20
C ASP A 27 -4.24 -24.93 -13.88
N PHE A 28 -3.24 -24.04 -13.97
CA PHE A 28 -2.53 -23.54 -12.80
C PHE A 28 -3.30 -22.41 -12.09
N LEU A 29 -3.63 -22.61 -10.80
CA LEU A 29 -4.26 -21.58 -9.97
C LEU A 29 -3.21 -20.61 -9.44
N ARG A 30 -3.22 -19.38 -9.95
CA ARG A 30 -2.34 -18.30 -9.53
C ARG A 30 -2.81 -17.68 -8.21
N ASP A 31 -1.86 -17.24 -7.38
CA ASP A 31 -2.22 -16.45 -6.21
C ASP A 31 -2.87 -15.13 -6.63
N VAL A 32 -2.25 -14.41 -7.61
CA VAL A 32 -2.74 -13.11 -8.06
C VAL A 32 -2.64 -13.00 -9.58
N VAL A 33 -3.72 -12.53 -10.22
CA VAL A 33 -3.67 -11.97 -11.56
C VAL A 33 -3.76 -10.44 -11.46
N VAL A 34 -2.81 -9.74 -12.08
CA VAL A 34 -2.76 -8.28 -12.19
C VAL A 34 -3.20 -7.87 -13.58
N VAL A 35 -4.24 -7.08 -13.70
CA VAL A 35 -4.73 -6.56 -14.98
C VAL A 35 -4.18 -5.16 -15.19
N GLY A 36 -3.23 -5.04 -16.12
CA GLY A 36 -2.51 -3.82 -16.46
C GLY A 36 -1.06 -3.82 -15.97
N GLY A 37 -0.13 -3.65 -16.92
CA GLY A 37 1.33 -3.62 -16.71
C GLY A 37 1.93 -2.23 -16.67
N GLY A 38 1.17 -1.23 -16.16
CA GLY A 38 1.68 0.10 -15.86
C GLY A 38 2.50 0.14 -14.55
N ALA A 39 2.91 1.34 -14.11
CA ALA A 39 3.74 1.53 -12.92
C ALA A 39 3.14 0.87 -11.66
N ALA A 40 1.82 0.99 -11.44
CA ALA A 40 1.14 0.37 -10.31
C ALA A 40 1.17 -1.17 -10.40
N GLY A 41 0.77 -1.73 -11.55
CA GLY A 41 0.69 -3.19 -11.74
C GLY A 41 2.05 -3.87 -11.66
N LEU A 42 3.08 -3.29 -12.28
CA LEU A 42 4.45 -3.84 -12.22
C LEU A 42 5.05 -3.74 -10.81
N SER A 43 4.84 -2.62 -10.09
CA SER A 43 5.30 -2.49 -8.70
C SER A 43 4.61 -3.48 -7.76
N ALA A 44 3.31 -3.70 -7.97
CA ALA A 44 2.58 -4.72 -7.23
C ALA A 44 3.08 -6.13 -7.55
N ALA A 45 3.24 -6.46 -8.82
CA ALA A 45 3.73 -7.77 -9.25
C ALA A 45 5.15 -8.05 -8.74
N LEU A 46 6.03 -7.05 -8.78
CA LEU A 46 7.38 -7.15 -8.22
C LEU A 46 7.34 -7.46 -6.71
N THR A 47 6.50 -6.75 -5.96
CA THR A 47 6.34 -6.94 -4.51
C THR A 47 5.80 -8.34 -4.20
N LEU A 48 4.78 -8.79 -4.91
CA LEU A 48 4.20 -10.14 -4.77
C LEU A 48 5.18 -11.26 -5.15
N ALA A 49 5.88 -11.11 -6.27
CA ALA A 49 6.88 -12.09 -6.71
C ALA A 49 8.03 -12.22 -5.70
N ARG A 50 8.50 -11.08 -5.12
CA ARG A 50 9.48 -11.09 -4.03
C ARG A 50 8.96 -11.71 -2.75
N ALA A 51 7.64 -11.65 -2.49
CA ALA A 51 6.97 -12.37 -1.41
C ALA A 51 6.70 -13.85 -1.76
N ARG A 52 7.25 -14.35 -2.88
CA ARG A 52 7.13 -15.75 -3.35
C ARG A 52 5.69 -16.15 -3.71
N ARG A 53 4.84 -15.17 -4.08
CA ARG A 53 3.50 -15.44 -4.62
C ARG A 53 3.57 -15.71 -6.11
N SER A 54 2.74 -16.65 -6.59
CA SER A 54 2.55 -16.85 -8.02
C SER A 54 1.72 -15.70 -8.59
N VAL A 55 2.37 -14.82 -9.38
CA VAL A 55 1.74 -13.63 -9.94
C VAL A 55 1.90 -13.60 -11.45
N THR A 56 0.79 -13.31 -12.14
CA THR A 56 0.77 -13.08 -13.59
C THR A 56 0.21 -11.69 -13.87
N VAL A 57 0.95 -10.87 -14.60
CA VAL A 57 0.50 -9.59 -15.15
C VAL A 57 -0.01 -9.80 -16.55
N VAL A 58 -1.21 -9.33 -16.85
CA VAL A 58 -1.73 -9.24 -18.21
C VAL A 58 -1.70 -7.79 -18.66
N ASP A 59 -0.99 -7.47 -19.71
CA ASP A 59 -0.78 -6.10 -20.19
C ASP A 59 -1.05 -5.97 -21.69
N ALA A 60 -2.00 -5.11 -22.03
CA ALA A 60 -2.35 -4.80 -23.42
C ALA A 60 -1.33 -3.90 -24.14
N GLY A 61 -0.25 -3.47 -23.46
CA GLY A 61 0.82 -2.68 -24.06
C GLY A 61 0.46 -1.25 -24.43
N GLN A 62 -0.60 -0.68 -23.82
CA GLN A 62 -1.12 0.66 -24.13
C GLN A 62 -1.07 1.59 -22.88
N PRO A 63 0.12 1.96 -22.39
CA PRO A 63 0.22 2.84 -21.24
C PRO A 63 -0.27 4.25 -21.58
N ARG A 64 -1.05 4.85 -20.66
CA ARG A 64 -1.66 6.18 -20.81
C ARG A 64 -0.63 7.26 -21.19
N ASN A 65 0.55 7.19 -20.66
CA ASN A 65 1.62 8.16 -20.88
C ASN A 65 2.58 7.81 -22.03
N ALA A 66 2.24 6.82 -22.86
CA ALA A 66 3.06 6.46 -24.04
C ALA A 66 3.36 7.63 -24.98
N PRO A 67 2.45 8.62 -25.20
CA PRO A 67 2.74 9.75 -26.07
C PRO A 67 3.74 10.77 -25.50
N ALA A 68 4.05 10.71 -24.19
CA ALA A 68 5.01 11.62 -23.56
C ALA A 68 6.46 11.17 -23.80
N ASP A 69 7.36 12.13 -24.00
CA ASP A 69 8.78 11.85 -24.23
C ASP A 69 9.47 11.32 -22.98
N ALA A 70 9.05 11.81 -21.80
CA ALA A 70 9.69 11.52 -20.52
C ALA A 70 8.71 11.37 -19.35
N VAL A 71 9.17 10.67 -18.31
CA VAL A 71 8.55 10.65 -16.98
C VAL A 71 9.25 11.66 -16.10
N HIS A 72 8.48 12.55 -15.48
CA HIS A 72 8.98 13.57 -14.59
C HIS A 72 8.51 13.37 -13.14
N GLY A 73 9.28 13.90 -12.18
CA GLY A 73 8.97 13.79 -10.75
C GLY A 73 9.18 12.38 -10.16
N LEU A 74 9.88 11.50 -10.85
CA LEU A 74 10.26 10.18 -10.35
C LEU A 74 11.72 10.20 -9.91
N LEU A 75 11.97 10.40 -8.63
CA LEU A 75 13.31 10.54 -8.07
C LEU A 75 14.24 9.37 -8.47
N GLY A 76 15.39 9.70 -9.02
CA GLY A 76 16.40 8.74 -9.50
C GLY A 76 16.14 8.21 -10.93
N LEU A 77 14.98 8.50 -11.52
CA LEU A 77 14.59 8.10 -12.90
C LEU A 77 14.00 9.29 -13.68
N GLU A 78 14.38 10.50 -13.29
CA GLU A 78 13.95 11.73 -13.94
C GLU A 78 14.33 11.75 -15.41
N GLY A 79 13.38 12.07 -16.30
CA GLY A 79 13.61 12.14 -17.74
C GLY A 79 13.65 10.77 -18.45
N LEU A 80 13.38 9.67 -17.76
CA LEU A 80 13.32 8.35 -18.40
C LEU A 80 12.10 8.23 -19.32
N SER A 81 12.25 7.59 -20.46
CA SER A 81 11.11 7.29 -21.33
C SER A 81 10.06 6.43 -20.60
N PRO A 82 8.76 6.73 -20.72
CA PRO A 82 7.70 5.91 -20.13
C PRO A 82 7.80 4.44 -20.52
N LEU A 83 8.10 4.15 -21.78
CA LEU A 83 8.21 2.77 -22.27
C LEU A 83 9.45 2.06 -21.73
N GLU A 84 10.57 2.77 -21.60
CA GLU A 84 11.78 2.20 -20.99
C GLU A 84 11.57 1.88 -19.50
N LEU A 85 10.86 2.71 -18.77
CA LEU A 85 10.48 2.44 -17.37
C LEU A 85 9.73 1.10 -17.26
N LEU A 86 8.75 0.87 -18.15
CA LEU A 86 7.98 -0.38 -18.16
C LEU A 86 8.81 -1.58 -18.56
N VAL A 87 9.73 -1.43 -19.53
CA VAL A 87 10.67 -2.51 -19.92
C VAL A 87 11.52 -2.94 -18.72
N ARG A 88 12.09 -1.98 -17.98
CA ARG A 88 12.85 -2.26 -16.74
C ARG A 88 11.99 -2.95 -15.70
N GLY A 89 10.81 -2.43 -15.42
CA GLY A 89 9.87 -3.02 -14.45
C GLY A 89 9.46 -4.45 -14.80
N ARG A 90 9.22 -4.75 -16.10
CA ARG A 90 8.94 -6.11 -16.57
C ARG A 90 10.13 -7.06 -16.36
N GLN A 91 11.37 -6.60 -16.58
CA GLN A 91 12.58 -7.38 -16.30
C GLN A 91 12.72 -7.68 -14.81
N GLU A 92 12.44 -6.70 -13.95
CA GLU A 92 12.48 -6.88 -12.50
C GLU A 92 11.44 -7.90 -12.01
N VAL A 93 10.20 -7.84 -12.51
CA VAL A 93 9.15 -8.82 -12.17
C VAL A 93 9.58 -10.24 -12.58
N ARG A 94 10.06 -10.41 -13.84
CA ARG A 94 10.52 -11.71 -14.34
C ARG A 94 11.71 -12.27 -13.57
N ARG A 95 12.60 -11.42 -13.08
CA ARG A 95 13.77 -11.80 -12.26
C ARG A 95 13.36 -12.56 -10.99
N TYR A 96 12.19 -12.26 -10.43
CA TYR A 96 11.68 -12.93 -9.22
C TYR A 96 10.60 -13.99 -9.54
N GLY A 97 10.50 -14.42 -10.80
CA GLY A 97 9.59 -15.49 -11.23
C GLY A 97 8.16 -15.05 -11.50
N GLY A 98 7.88 -13.73 -11.54
CA GLY A 98 6.58 -13.23 -11.98
C GLY A 98 6.44 -13.38 -13.50
N GLU A 99 5.25 -13.77 -13.93
CA GLU A 99 4.89 -13.94 -15.35
C GLU A 99 4.29 -12.64 -15.91
N ILE A 100 4.60 -12.33 -17.18
CA ILE A 100 3.98 -11.21 -17.89
C ILE A 100 3.52 -11.70 -19.25
N LEU A 101 2.21 -11.56 -19.48
CA LEU A 101 1.54 -11.90 -20.72
C LEU A 101 1.20 -10.61 -21.49
N ASP A 102 1.72 -10.51 -22.69
CA ASP A 102 1.39 -9.43 -23.65
C ASP A 102 0.07 -9.81 -24.34
N ASP A 103 -1.07 -9.55 -23.65
CA ASP A 103 -2.41 -9.85 -24.12
C ASP A 103 -3.42 -8.90 -23.46
N GLU A 104 -4.65 -8.96 -23.85
CA GLU A 104 -5.74 -8.13 -23.33
C GLU A 104 -6.78 -8.99 -22.62
N VAL A 105 -7.16 -8.59 -21.38
CA VAL A 105 -8.28 -9.18 -20.67
C VAL A 105 -9.58 -8.72 -21.33
N VAL A 106 -10.43 -9.68 -21.69
CA VAL A 106 -11.73 -9.42 -22.34
C VAL A 106 -12.92 -9.77 -21.47
N ASP A 107 -12.75 -10.61 -20.45
CA ASP A 107 -13.79 -10.92 -19.46
C ASP A 107 -13.19 -11.34 -18.13
N VAL A 108 -13.92 -11.04 -17.05
CA VAL A 108 -13.61 -11.45 -15.69
C VAL A 108 -14.89 -11.93 -15.01
N SER A 109 -14.83 -13.11 -14.44
CA SER A 109 -15.96 -13.70 -13.71
C SER A 109 -15.53 -14.33 -12.38
N SER A 110 -16.45 -14.40 -11.43
CA SER A 110 -16.25 -15.08 -10.15
C SER A 110 -16.32 -16.60 -10.32
N ALA A 111 -15.47 -17.30 -9.58
CA ALA A 111 -15.41 -18.78 -9.57
C ALA A 111 -15.22 -19.29 -8.13
N SER A 112 -15.45 -20.59 -7.90
CA SER A 112 -15.29 -21.20 -6.57
C SER A 112 -13.88 -21.09 -5.98
N TYR A 113 -12.87 -20.96 -6.85
CA TYR A 113 -11.46 -20.77 -6.49
C TYR A 113 -11.03 -19.29 -6.39
N GLY A 114 -11.92 -18.36 -6.72
CA GLY A 114 -11.66 -16.92 -6.78
C GLY A 114 -12.18 -16.32 -8.10
N PHE A 115 -11.32 -16.18 -9.11
CA PHE A 115 -11.65 -15.49 -10.37
C PHE A 115 -11.16 -16.25 -11.60
N SER A 116 -11.96 -16.17 -12.66
CA SER A 116 -11.61 -16.59 -14.00
C SER A 116 -11.38 -15.35 -14.85
N VAL A 117 -10.21 -15.24 -15.50
CA VAL A 117 -9.79 -14.10 -16.33
C VAL A 117 -9.57 -14.59 -17.75
N VAL A 118 -10.39 -14.13 -18.69
CA VAL A 118 -10.34 -14.53 -20.10
C VAL A 118 -9.53 -13.52 -20.90
N LEU A 119 -8.54 -14.01 -21.63
CA LEU A 119 -7.69 -13.20 -22.48
C LEU A 119 -8.22 -13.19 -23.93
N ARG A 120 -7.90 -12.12 -24.68
CA ARG A 120 -8.27 -12.00 -26.11
C ARG A 120 -7.76 -13.17 -26.96
N GLY A 121 -6.57 -13.70 -26.63
CA GLY A 121 -6.01 -14.90 -27.25
C GLY A 121 -6.72 -16.21 -26.93
N GLY A 122 -7.80 -16.18 -26.12
CA GLY A 122 -8.60 -17.34 -25.73
C GLY A 122 -8.05 -18.13 -24.53
N VAL A 123 -6.95 -17.70 -23.94
CA VAL A 123 -6.41 -18.26 -22.70
C VAL A 123 -7.31 -17.86 -21.52
N VAL A 124 -7.58 -18.80 -20.61
CA VAL A 124 -8.31 -18.53 -19.36
C VAL A 124 -7.34 -18.72 -18.20
N LEU A 125 -7.15 -17.67 -17.41
CA LEU A 125 -6.33 -17.70 -16.21
C LEU A 125 -7.22 -17.90 -14.97
N ARG A 126 -6.77 -18.73 -14.05
CA ARG A 126 -7.44 -18.94 -12.75
C ARG A 126 -6.66 -18.21 -11.68
N ALA A 127 -7.32 -17.39 -10.88
CA ALA A 127 -6.70 -16.55 -9.85
C ALA A 127 -7.43 -16.65 -8.51
N ARG A 128 -6.68 -16.67 -7.42
CA ARG A 128 -7.23 -16.54 -6.07
C ARG A 128 -7.65 -15.10 -5.76
N ARG A 129 -6.86 -14.15 -6.29
CA ARG A 129 -7.05 -12.70 -6.10
C ARG A 129 -6.85 -11.95 -7.39
N LEU A 130 -7.50 -10.81 -7.49
CA LEU A 130 -7.44 -9.93 -8.66
C LEU A 130 -6.95 -8.54 -8.24
N LEU A 131 -5.99 -8.00 -8.99
CA LEU A 131 -5.58 -6.60 -8.87
C LEU A 131 -5.91 -5.85 -10.17
N ILE A 132 -6.74 -4.82 -10.06
CA ILE A 132 -7.10 -3.92 -11.14
C ILE A 132 -6.08 -2.77 -11.17
N ALA A 133 -5.22 -2.75 -12.18
CA ALA A 133 -4.21 -1.71 -12.43
C ALA A 133 -4.31 -1.16 -13.86
N THR A 134 -5.52 -1.16 -14.42
CA THR A 134 -5.83 -0.77 -15.80
C THR A 134 -5.68 0.72 -16.08
N GLY A 135 -5.45 1.52 -15.02
CA GLY A 135 -5.36 2.97 -15.12
C GLY A 135 -6.70 3.61 -15.47
N LEU A 136 -6.64 4.68 -16.27
CA LEU A 136 -7.81 5.44 -16.69
C LEU A 136 -7.69 5.87 -18.16
N VAL A 137 -8.81 6.39 -18.70
CA VAL A 137 -8.89 7.03 -20.00
C VAL A 137 -9.15 8.52 -19.81
N ASP A 138 -8.47 9.36 -20.58
CA ASP A 138 -8.78 10.79 -20.70
C ASP A 138 -9.85 10.97 -21.78
N GLU A 139 -11.01 11.49 -21.41
CA GLU A 139 -12.08 11.84 -22.35
C GLU A 139 -11.77 13.20 -22.98
N LEU A 140 -11.09 13.16 -24.12
CA LEU A 140 -10.66 14.37 -24.82
C LEU A 140 -11.87 15.09 -25.43
N PRO A 141 -11.90 16.46 -25.40
CA PRO A 141 -12.91 17.22 -26.08
C PRO A 141 -12.84 16.98 -27.60
N ASP A 142 -14.00 16.95 -28.23
CA ASP A 142 -14.11 16.79 -29.70
C ASP A 142 -13.80 18.11 -30.43
N ILE A 143 -12.53 18.48 -30.36
CA ILE A 143 -11.95 19.64 -31.05
C ILE A 143 -10.84 19.12 -31.97
N PRO A 144 -10.95 19.32 -33.29
CA PRO A 144 -9.93 18.91 -34.26
C PRO A 144 -8.53 19.43 -33.88
N GLY A 145 -7.53 18.55 -33.89
CA GLY A 145 -6.15 18.82 -33.48
C GLY A 145 -5.84 18.44 -32.02
N VAL A 146 -6.84 18.28 -31.14
CA VAL A 146 -6.59 17.93 -29.73
C VAL A 146 -6.09 16.50 -29.60
N ARG A 147 -6.74 15.54 -30.25
CA ARG A 147 -6.34 14.11 -30.18
C ARG A 147 -4.99 13.84 -30.83
N GLU A 148 -4.73 14.48 -31.96
CA GLU A 148 -3.52 14.35 -32.73
C GLU A 148 -2.29 14.88 -32.00
N GLN A 149 -2.48 15.90 -31.18
CA GLN A 149 -1.42 16.56 -30.41
C GLN A 149 -1.39 16.14 -28.93
N TRP A 150 -2.24 15.19 -28.51
CA TRP A 150 -2.30 14.73 -27.12
C TRP A 150 -0.97 14.16 -26.62
N GLY A 151 -0.50 14.68 -25.49
CA GLY A 151 0.77 14.28 -24.86
C GLY A 151 2.02 14.95 -25.45
N ARG A 152 1.87 15.81 -26.48
CA ARG A 152 2.93 16.58 -27.12
C ARG A 152 2.66 18.08 -27.04
N GLY A 153 1.89 18.62 -27.96
CA GLY A 153 1.44 20.03 -27.97
C GLY A 153 0.16 20.29 -27.16
N VAL A 154 -0.62 19.24 -26.87
CA VAL A 154 -1.81 19.28 -26.00
C VAL A 154 -1.53 18.55 -24.71
N LEU A 155 -1.62 19.27 -23.58
CA LEU A 155 -1.19 18.86 -22.26
C LEU A 155 -2.35 18.85 -21.27
N HIS A 156 -2.17 18.12 -20.17
CA HIS A 156 -3.15 18.03 -19.10
C HIS A 156 -2.57 18.42 -17.73
N CYS A 157 -1.35 17.94 -17.42
CA CYS A 157 -0.77 18.02 -16.09
C CYS A 157 0.39 19.02 -16.04
N PRO A 158 0.32 20.09 -15.24
CA PRO A 158 1.40 21.05 -15.15
C PRO A 158 2.68 20.47 -14.52
N TYR A 159 2.53 19.55 -13.57
CA TYR A 159 3.69 18.90 -12.93
C TYR A 159 4.38 17.87 -13.84
N CYS A 160 3.71 17.42 -14.89
CA CYS A 160 4.27 16.46 -15.85
C CYS A 160 4.94 17.15 -17.04
N HIS A 161 4.43 18.33 -17.46
CA HIS A 161 4.87 18.98 -18.72
C HIS A 161 5.01 20.51 -18.59
N GLY A 162 4.76 21.10 -17.42
CA GLY A 162 4.82 22.55 -17.25
C GLY A 162 6.23 23.09 -17.49
N TRP A 163 7.25 22.33 -17.11
CA TRP A 163 8.66 22.74 -17.30
C TRP A 163 9.05 22.80 -18.77
N GLU A 164 8.56 21.89 -19.60
CA GLU A 164 8.85 21.79 -21.03
C GLU A 164 8.22 22.94 -21.83
N VAL A 165 7.10 23.51 -21.31
CA VAL A 165 6.38 24.64 -21.93
C VAL A 165 6.52 25.94 -21.13
N ARG A 166 7.46 25.99 -20.18
CA ARG A 166 7.70 27.21 -19.38
C ARG A 166 8.06 28.38 -20.28
N ASP A 167 7.66 29.56 -19.86
CA ASP A 167 7.91 30.83 -20.56
C ASP A 167 7.34 30.92 -22.00
N ARG A 168 6.54 29.91 -22.42
CA ARG A 168 5.84 29.90 -23.71
C ARG A 168 4.44 30.49 -23.58
N ARG A 169 3.84 30.82 -24.70
CA ARG A 169 2.45 31.23 -24.75
C ARG A 169 1.55 30.00 -24.67
N ILE A 170 0.82 29.87 -23.55
CA ILE A 170 0.01 28.68 -23.24
C ILE A 170 -1.47 28.99 -23.38
N GLY A 171 -2.17 28.26 -24.26
CA GLY A 171 -3.63 28.33 -24.40
C GLY A 171 -4.34 27.32 -23.51
N VAL A 172 -5.24 27.75 -22.64
CA VAL A 172 -6.09 26.86 -21.82
C VAL A 172 -7.49 26.82 -22.38
N LEU A 173 -8.00 25.63 -22.74
CA LEU A 173 -9.32 25.46 -23.35
C LEU A 173 -10.40 25.30 -22.27
N GLY A 174 -11.36 26.20 -22.23
CA GLY A 174 -12.50 26.23 -21.32
C GLY A 174 -13.58 25.23 -21.71
N THR A 175 -13.27 23.96 -21.81
CA THR A 175 -14.20 22.89 -22.20
C THR A 175 -14.99 22.32 -21.02
N ASN A 176 -14.57 22.59 -19.79
CA ASN A 176 -15.28 22.25 -18.56
C ASN A 176 -14.82 23.16 -17.39
N PRO A 177 -15.53 23.22 -16.26
CA PRO A 177 -15.20 24.12 -15.14
C PRO A 177 -13.80 23.94 -14.54
N MET A 178 -13.20 22.75 -14.64
CA MET A 178 -11.85 22.48 -14.14
C MET A 178 -10.75 23.19 -14.94
N ALA A 179 -11.08 23.70 -16.15
CA ALA A 179 -10.15 24.46 -16.97
C ALA A 179 -9.67 25.74 -16.29
N LEU A 180 -10.53 26.39 -15.48
CA LEU A 180 -10.14 27.56 -14.68
C LEU A 180 -8.98 27.23 -13.74
N HIS A 181 -9.07 26.11 -13.03
CA HIS A 181 -8.01 25.65 -12.15
C HIS A 181 -6.69 25.37 -12.92
N LYS A 182 -6.79 24.83 -14.14
CA LYS A 182 -5.63 24.63 -15.01
C LYS A 182 -4.96 25.94 -15.40
N ALA A 183 -5.71 26.97 -15.76
CA ALA A 183 -5.15 28.28 -16.08
C ALA A 183 -4.41 28.89 -14.90
N ILE A 184 -5.00 28.79 -13.69
CA ILE A 184 -4.36 29.26 -12.45
C ILE A 184 -3.07 28.49 -12.16
N LEU A 185 -3.06 27.18 -12.35
CA LEU A 185 -1.84 26.39 -12.12
C LEU A 185 -0.74 26.72 -13.14
N PHE A 186 -1.09 26.75 -14.46
CA PHE A 186 -0.10 26.98 -15.51
C PHE A 186 0.52 28.39 -15.48
N SER A 187 -0.15 29.39 -14.86
CA SER A 187 0.42 30.71 -14.64
C SER A 187 1.70 30.70 -13.75
N GLN A 188 1.97 29.58 -13.05
CA GLN A 188 3.22 29.39 -12.33
C GLN A 188 4.41 29.12 -13.27
N TRP A 189 4.17 28.57 -14.47
CA TRP A 189 5.23 28.22 -15.43
C TRP A 189 5.35 29.22 -16.57
N SER A 190 4.29 30.01 -16.85
CA SER A 190 4.35 31.06 -17.88
C SER A 190 3.53 32.26 -17.46
N SER A 191 4.07 33.46 -17.71
CA SER A 191 3.35 34.74 -17.58
C SER A 191 2.45 35.06 -18.78
N ASP A 192 2.55 34.29 -19.89
CA ASP A 192 1.74 34.46 -21.10
C ASP A 192 0.74 33.31 -21.24
N VAL A 193 -0.32 33.34 -20.43
CA VAL A 193 -1.40 32.37 -20.45
C VAL A 193 -2.65 32.98 -21.04
N VAL A 194 -3.26 32.28 -21.99
CA VAL A 194 -4.51 32.66 -22.65
C VAL A 194 -5.62 31.66 -22.29
N PHE A 195 -6.69 32.14 -21.67
CA PHE A 195 -7.87 31.32 -21.37
C PHE A 195 -8.93 31.50 -22.46
N PHE A 196 -9.22 30.44 -23.18
CA PHE A 196 -10.29 30.41 -24.19
C PHE A 196 -11.59 29.92 -23.55
N THR A 197 -12.61 30.76 -23.47
CA THR A 197 -13.83 30.41 -22.74
C THR A 197 -14.59 29.24 -23.36
N HIS A 198 -14.50 29.06 -24.68
CA HIS A 198 -15.27 28.08 -25.45
C HIS A 198 -16.78 28.17 -25.12
N ASP A 199 -17.32 27.16 -24.43
CA ASP A 199 -18.74 27.13 -24.02
C ASP A 199 -18.94 27.56 -22.54
N LEU A 200 -17.84 27.86 -21.79
CA LEU A 200 -17.96 28.30 -20.39
C LEU A 200 -18.35 29.75 -20.25
N GLN A 201 -19.25 30.00 -19.32
CA GLN A 201 -19.59 31.35 -18.85
C GLN A 201 -18.79 31.59 -17.56
N LEU A 202 -17.86 32.53 -17.59
CA LEU A 202 -17.08 32.94 -16.42
C LEU A 202 -17.91 33.88 -15.55
N GLU A 203 -18.08 33.51 -14.29
CA GLU A 203 -18.62 34.40 -13.27
C GLU A 203 -17.65 35.56 -12.97
N GLY A 204 -18.17 36.67 -12.39
CA GLY A 204 -17.36 37.86 -12.13
C GLY A 204 -16.11 37.56 -11.27
N GLN A 205 -16.26 36.68 -10.27
CA GLN A 205 -15.16 36.28 -9.39
C GLN A 205 -14.12 35.40 -10.11
N GLU A 206 -14.53 34.53 -10.99
CA GLU A 206 -13.64 33.68 -11.79
C GLU A 206 -12.82 34.49 -12.77
N ARG A 207 -13.50 35.43 -13.45
CA ARG A 207 -12.85 36.42 -14.33
C ARG A 207 -11.82 37.23 -13.58
N ALA A 208 -12.18 37.80 -12.42
CA ALA A 208 -11.28 38.60 -11.60
C ALA A 208 -10.01 37.81 -11.15
N LYS A 209 -10.14 36.51 -10.87
CA LYS A 209 -8.98 35.65 -10.55
C LYS A 209 -8.01 35.53 -11.72
N LEU A 210 -8.52 35.29 -12.93
CA LEU A 210 -7.69 35.18 -14.14
C LEU A 210 -7.00 36.52 -14.45
N GLU A 211 -7.75 37.61 -14.41
CA GLU A 211 -7.23 38.97 -14.67
C GLU A 211 -6.14 39.37 -13.65
N ALA A 212 -6.33 39.02 -12.36
CA ALA A 212 -5.32 39.27 -11.31
C ALA A 212 -3.99 38.52 -11.53
N LEU A 213 -4.04 37.40 -12.25
CA LEU A 213 -2.85 36.61 -12.64
C LEU A 213 -2.29 37.05 -14.01
N GLY A 214 -2.88 38.06 -14.66
CA GLY A 214 -2.46 38.50 -15.99
C GLY A 214 -2.87 37.54 -17.13
N VAL A 215 -3.78 36.58 -16.85
CA VAL A 215 -4.26 35.64 -17.86
C VAL A 215 -5.19 36.36 -18.84
N ALA A 216 -4.84 36.33 -20.12
CA ALA A 216 -5.68 36.90 -21.17
C ALA A 216 -6.93 36.03 -21.39
N ILE A 217 -8.12 36.66 -21.48
CA ILE A 217 -9.38 35.94 -21.68
C ILE A 217 -9.88 36.20 -23.10
N VAL A 218 -10.02 35.12 -23.86
CA VAL A 218 -10.56 35.14 -25.24
C VAL A 218 -11.91 34.44 -25.25
N ALA A 219 -12.98 35.23 -25.55
CA ALA A 219 -14.33 34.70 -25.65
C ALA A 219 -14.62 34.13 -27.03
N GLY A 220 -15.41 33.06 -27.08
CA GLY A 220 -15.88 32.44 -28.29
C GLY A 220 -15.62 30.94 -28.39
N ARG A 221 -16.41 30.29 -29.24
CA ARG A 221 -16.32 28.84 -29.43
C ARG A 221 -15.09 28.48 -30.27
N ILE A 222 -14.28 27.58 -29.74
CA ILE A 222 -13.12 27.02 -30.43
C ILE A 222 -13.60 26.08 -31.54
N SER A 223 -13.06 26.24 -32.74
CA SER A 223 -13.40 25.39 -33.89
C SER A 223 -12.35 24.32 -34.16
N ARG A 224 -11.07 24.62 -33.93
CA ARG A 224 -9.96 23.65 -34.06
C ARG A 224 -8.66 24.23 -33.49
N LEU A 225 -7.63 23.39 -33.38
CA LEU A 225 -6.24 23.82 -33.22
C LEU A 225 -5.60 24.03 -34.61
N GLU A 226 -4.71 25.01 -34.69
CA GLU A 226 -3.82 25.15 -35.85
C GLU A 226 -2.52 24.40 -35.57
N ILE A 227 -2.13 23.61 -36.53
CA ILE A 227 -0.94 22.76 -36.45
C ILE A 227 -0.01 23.12 -37.62
N GLU A 228 1.23 23.46 -37.32
CA GLU A 228 2.26 23.75 -38.28
C GLU A 228 3.49 22.89 -37.94
N ASP A 229 4.07 22.24 -38.91
CA ASP A 229 5.26 21.36 -38.74
C ASP A 229 5.11 20.36 -37.56
N ASP A 230 3.92 19.74 -37.44
CA ASP A 230 3.53 18.81 -36.37
C ASP A 230 3.53 19.43 -34.93
N HIS A 231 3.48 20.76 -34.82
CA HIS A 231 3.39 21.50 -33.55
C HIS A 231 2.13 22.36 -33.52
N VAL A 232 1.60 22.58 -32.31
CA VAL A 232 0.52 23.55 -32.11
C VAL A 232 1.06 24.95 -32.38
N SER A 233 0.39 25.69 -33.29
CA SER A 233 0.72 27.09 -33.63
C SER A 233 -0.38 28.07 -33.23
N GLY A 234 -1.61 27.59 -32.92
CA GLY A 234 -2.69 28.48 -32.54
C GLY A 234 -4.01 27.76 -32.22
N VAL A 235 -4.95 28.57 -31.74
CA VAL A 235 -6.35 28.17 -31.50
C VAL A 235 -7.25 29.02 -32.39
N ARG A 236 -8.12 28.36 -33.18
CA ARG A 236 -9.06 29.02 -34.08
C ARG A 236 -10.44 29.20 -33.45
N LEU A 237 -10.95 30.44 -33.53
CA LEU A 237 -12.30 30.80 -33.15
C LEU A 237 -12.96 31.50 -34.33
N GLY A 238 -13.83 30.82 -35.08
CA GLY A 238 -14.39 31.33 -36.34
C GLY A 238 -13.26 31.68 -37.34
N GLU A 239 -13.21 32.95 -37.76
CA GLU A 239 -12.16 33.43 -38.67
C GLU A 239 -10.87 33.87 -37.98
N THR A 240 -10.89 33.99 -36.63
CA THR A 240 -9.75 34.47 -35.85
C THR A 240 -8.86 33.31 -35.40
N VAL A 241 -7.55 33.47 -35.55
CA VAL A 241 -6.55 32.57 -34.97
C VAL A 241 -5.79 33.32 -33.88
N VAL A 242 -5.72 32.75 -32.70
CA VAL A 242 -4.89 33.25 -31.62
C VAL A 242 -3.67 32.34 -31.51
N ALA A 243 -2.49 32.87 -31.75
CA ALA A 243 -1.25 32.12 -31.69
C ALA A 243 -0.99 31.62 -30.27
N VAL A 244 -0.57 30.36 -30.11
CA VAL A 244 -0.11 29.75 -28.86
C VAL A 244 0.90 28.65 -29.21
N ASP A 245 1.84 28.39 -28.29
CA ASP A 245 2.90 27.39 -28.49
C ASP A 245 2.53 26.02 -27.89
N ALA A 246 1.58 26.01 -26.97
CA ALA A 246 1.06 24.80 -26.34
C ALA A 246 -0.39 25.02 -25.90
N VAL A 247 -1.13 23.93 -25.81
CA VAL A 247 -2.54 23.93 -25.38
C VAL A 247 -2.71 23.05 -24.14
N VAL A 248 -3.50 23.51 -23.19
CA VAL A 248 -3.89 22.75 -22.00
C VAL A 248 -5.38 22.46 -22.04
N VAL A 249 -5.72 21.19 -21.81
CA VAL A 249 -7.11 20.75 -21.67
C VAL A 249 -7.34 20.16 -20.29
N SER A 250 -8.57 20.33 -19.80
CA SER A 250 -9.06 19.59 -18.65
C SER A 250 -9.98 18.49 -19.15
N THR A 251 -9.63 17.25 -18.89
CA THR A 251 -10.37 16.08 -19.37
C THR A 251 -11.04 15.37 -18.20
N PRO A 252 -12.25 14.83 -18.32
CA PRO A 252 -12.71 13.78 -17.43
C PRO A 252 -11.77 12.58 -17.53
N MET A 253 -11.32 12.07 -16.37
CA MET A 253 -10.44 10.92 -16.26
C MET A 253 -11.23 9.75 -15.69
N VAL A 254 -11.48 8.72 -16.51
CA VAL A 254 -12.41 7.64 -16.19
C VAL A 254 -11.68 6.32 -16.05
N ALA A 255 -11.80 5.66 -14.91
CA ALA A 255 -11.27 4.33 -14.69
C ALA A 255 -11.98 3.30 -15.59
N ARG A 256 -11.23 2.34 -16.11
CA ARG A 256 -11.77 1.27 -16.96
C ARG A 256 -12.40 0.20 -16.08
N THR A 257 -13.72 0.20 -15.93
CA THR A 257 -14.46 -0.74 -15.05
C THR A 257 -15.35 -1.71 -15.78
N GLU A 258 -15.57 -1.54 -17.07
CA GLU A 258 -16.53 -2.31 -17.88
C GLU A 258 -16.25 -3.82 -17.82
N LEU A 259 -14.96 -4.21 -17.87
CA LEU A 259 -14.50 -5.60 -17.79
C LEU A 259 -14.82 -6.27 -16.43
N PHE A 260 -15.01 -5.47 -15.40
CA PHE A 260 -15.17 -5.95 -14.03
C PHE A 260 -16.60 -5.79 -13.50
N ALA A 261 -17.52 -5.28 -14.35
CA ALA A 261 -18.92 -5.10 -13.97
C ALA A 261 -19.59 -6.42 -13.59
N GLY A 262 -19.24 -7.53 -14.29
CA GLY A 262 -19.76 -8.87 -14.01
C GLY A 262 -19.40 -9.43 -12.62
N ILE A 263 -18.37 -8.88 -11.98
CA ILE A 263 -17.97 -9.23 -10.60
C ILE A 263 -18.36 -8.16 -9.57
N GLY A 264 -19.13 -7.13 -9.97
CA GLY A 264 -19.67 -6.11 -9.07
C GLY A 264 -18.77 -4.88 -8.87
N ILE A 265 -17.72 -4.69 -9.66
CA ILE A 265 -16.91 -3.45 -9.64
C ILE A 265 -17.59 -2.38 -10.48
N ALA A 266 -17.75 -1.21 -9.89
CA ALA A 266 -18.26 -0.02 -10.54
C ALA A 266 -17.37 1.20 -10.28
N ALA A 267 -17.44 2.20 -11.15
CA ALA A 267 -16.76 3.46 -10.94
C ALA A 267 -17.60 4.40 -10.06
N THR A 268 -16.94 5.06 -9.12
CA THR A 268 -17.50 6.12 -8.28
C THR A 268 -17.24 7.47 -8.96
N ALA A 269 -18.28 8.29 -9.07
CA ALA A 269 -18.17 9.61 -9.69
C ALA A 269 -17.30 10.57 -8.87
N HIS A 270 -16.51 11.38 -9.58
CA HIS A 270 -15.64 12.41 -9.02
C HIS A 270 -15.71 13.67 -9.92
N PRO A 271 -15.55 14.90 -9.41
CA PRO A 271 -15.57 16.11 -10.25
C PRO A 271 -14.59 16.09 -11.43
N ALA A 272 -13.50 15.34 -11.34
CA ALA A 272 -12.51 15.18 -12.41
C ALA A 272 -12.68 13.87 -13.21
N GLY A 273 -13.77 13.11 -13.05
CA GLY A 273 -14.03 11.88 -13.79
C GLY A 273 -14.66 10.76 -12.95
N ALA A 274 -14.07 9.56 -12.96
CA ALA A 274 -14.58 8.43 -12.19
C ALA A 274 -13.44 7.46 -11.82
N PHE A 275 -13.50 6.85 -10.65
CA PHE A 275 -12.47 5.95 -10.12
C PHE A 275 -13.09 4.76 -9.38
N ILE A 276 -12.28 3.73 -9.12
CA ILE A 276 -12.67 2.58 -8.29
C ILE A 276 -12.38 2.93 -6.84
N GLU A 277 -13.42 2.96 -6.00
CA GLU A 277 -13.25 3.21 -4.57
C GLU A 277 -12.54 2.04 -3.89
N THR A 278 -11.58 2.37 -3.01
CA THR A 278 -10.78 1.40 -2.25
C THR A 278 -10.55 1.89 -0.82
N ASP A 279 -10.29 0.97 0.07
CA ASP A 279 -9.75 1.31 1.39
C ASP A 279 -8.25 1.68 1.32
N ALA A 280 -7.64 1.94 2.48
CA ALA A 280 -6.23 2.31 2.59
C ALA A 280 -5.26 1.18 2.12
N SER A 281 -5.69 -0.07 2.11
CA SER A 281 -4.93 -1.21 1.61
C SER A 281 -5.09 -1.44 0.10
N GLY A 282 -5.93 -0.66 -0.55
CA GLY A 282 -6.32 -0.82 -1.95
C GLY A 282 -7.43 -1.85 -2.19
N ALA A 283 -8.05 -2.41 -1.13
CA ALA A 283 -9.15 -3.37 -1.26
C ALA A 283 -10.43 -2.66 -1.72
N THR A 284 -11.13 -3.25 -2.67
CA THR A 284 -12.44 -2.78 -3.14
C THR A 284 -13.57 -3.34 -2.27
N SER A 285 -14.80 -2.92 -2.54
CA SER A 285 -16.00 -3.52 -1.92
C SER A 285 -16.23 -5.00 -2.28
N VAL A 286 -15.56 -5.50 -3.32
CA VAL A 286 -15.67 -6.91 -3.77
C VAL A 286 -14.57 -7.74 -3.12
N PRO A 287 -14.92 -8.74 -2.29
CA PRO A 287 -13.93 -9.58 -1.63
C PRO A 287 -12.98 -10.27 -2.62
N GLY A 288 -11.69 -10.15 -2.38
CA GLY A 288 -10.67 -10.74 -3.25
C GLY A 288 -10.27 -9.89 -4.44
N VAL A 289 -10.79 -8.65 -4.56
CA VAL A 289 -10.46 -7.68 -5.62
C VAL A 289 -9.86 -6.43 -5.01
N TRP A 290 -8.73 -6.01 -5.56
CA TRP A 290 -8.02 -4.77 -5.24
C TRP A 290 -7.90 -3.87 -6.46
N ALA A 291 -7.67 -2.56 -6.23
CA ALA A 291 -7.34 -1.64 -7.30
C ALA A 291 -6.19 -0.72 -6.88
N ALA A 292 -5.32 -0.33 -7.83
CA ALA A 292 -4.18 0.52 -7.56
C ALA A 292 -3.83 1.44 -8.74
N GLY A 293 -3.10 2.51 -8.43
CA GLY A 293 -2.69 3.52 -9.41
C GLY A 293 -3.86 4.39 -9.86
N ASN A 294 -3.86 4.80 -11.13
CA ASN A 294 -4.93 5.69 -11.63
C ASN A 294 -6.31 5.04 -11.64
N SER A 295 -6.44 3.73 -11.57
CA SER A 295 -7.74 3.05 -11.42
C SER A 295 -8.46 3.45 -10.13
N SER A 296 -7.72 3.71 -9.04
CA SER A 296 -8.26 4.09 -7.73
C SER A 296 -7.91 5.52 -7.30
N ASN A 297 -6.92 6.16 -7.95
CA ASN A 297 -6.53 7.55 -7.66
C ASN A 297 -6.29 8.31 -8.96
N ILE A 298 -7.26 9.14 -9.34
CA ILE A 298 -7.26 9.91 -10.59
C ILE A 298 -6.01 10.80 -10.70
N GLY A 299 -5.56 11.39 -9.59
CA GLY A 299 -4.45 12.34 -9.55
C GLY A 299 -3.06 11.70 -9.43
N ALA A 300 -2.95 10.39 -9.35
CA ALA A 300 -1.67 9.72 -9.11
C ALA A 300 -0.71 9.91 -10.30
N GLN A 301 0.44 10.51 -10.03
CA GLN A 301 1.60 10.51 -10.92
C GLN A 301 2.31 9.15 -10.88
N VAL A 302 3.29 8.94 -11.76
CA VAL A 302 3.98 7.64 -11.91
C VAL A 302 4.55 7.12 -10.59
N GLY A 303 5.23 7.97 -9.81
CA GLY A 303 5.78 7.59 -8.50
C GLY A 303 4.71 7.21 -7.49
N ALA A 304 3.63 7.99 -7.40
CA ALA A 304 2.49 7.68 -6.53
C ALA A 304 1.76 6.41 -6.95
N ALA A 305 1.59 6.18 -8.26
CA ALA A 305 0.99 4.96 -8.80
C ALA A 305 1.83 3.72 -8.47
N ALA A 306 3.16 3.81 -8.62
CA ALA A 306 4.08 2.73 -8.26
C ALA A 306 4.03 2.40 -6.76
N ALA A 307 4.05 3.44 -5.90
CA ALA A 307 3.94 3.28 -4.45
C ALA A 307 2.60 2.64 -4.04
N ALA A 308 1.48 3.11 -4.63
CA ALA A 308 0.16 2.52 -4.40
C ALA A 308 0.13 1.03 -4.77
N GLY A 309 0.71 0.65 -5.93
CA GLY A 309 0.82 -0.75 -6.34
C GLY A 309 1.57 -1.60 -5.32
N ALA A 310 2.71 -1.13 -4.83
CA ALA A 310 3.51 -1.83 -3.83
C ALA A 310 2.77 -1.99 -2.48
N LEU A 311 2.06 -0.97 -2.01
CA LEU A 311 1.25 -1.02 -0.79
C LEU A 311 0.07 -1.99 -0.95
N THR A 312 -0.65 -1.91 -2.06
CA THR A 312 -1.77 -2.82 -2.36
C THR A 312 -1.31 -4.28 -2.40
N ALA A 313 -0.13 -4.55 -2.97
CA ALA A 313 0.45 -5.89 -2.97
C ALA A 313 0.71 -6.45 -1.57
N GLN A 314 1.08 -5.61 -0.60
CA GLN A 314 1.24 -6.02 0.80
C GLN A 314 -0.11 -6.38 1.40
N GLY A 315 -1.18 -5.60 1.14
CA GLY A 315 -2.55 -5.91 1.55
C GLY A 315 -3.02 -7.26 0.99
N ILE A 316 -2.83 -7.49 -0.32
CA ILE A 316 -3.16 -8.76 -0.98
C ILE A 316 -2.40 -9.93 -0.35
N ASN A 317 -1.09 -9.76 -0.11
CA ASN A 317 -0.29 -10.83 0.50
C ASN A 317 -0.74 -11.16 1.92
N THR A 318 -1.09 -10.15 2.71
CA THR A 318 -1.64 -10.35 4.06
C THR A 318 -2.95 -11.14 4.02
N ASP A 319 -3.89 -10.77 3.14
CA ASP A 319 -5.15 -11.51 2.96
C ASP A 319 -4.91 -12.96 2.54
N LEU A 320 -3.97 -13.21 1.61
CA LEU A 320 -3.61 -14.55 1.20
C LEU A 320 -3.01 -15.38 2.35
N ILE A 321 -2.14 -14.79 3.17
CA ILE A 321 -1.55 -15.45 4.35
C ILE A 321 -2.64 -15.87 5.32
N MET A 322 -3.58 -14.96 5.65
CA MET A 322 -4.67 -15.25 6.57
C MET A 322 -5.58 -16.37 6.05
N LYS A 323 -5.91 -16.35 4.76
CA LYS A 323 -6.71 -17.40 4.12
C LYS A 323 -5.98 -18.75 4.02
N ASP A 324 -4.67 -18.74 3.87
CA ASP A 324 -3.85 -19.95 3.88
C ASP A 324 -3.78 -20.53 5.30
N LEU A 325 -3.69 -19.67 6.32
CA LEU A 325 -3.75 -20.07 7.73
C LEU A 325 -5.11 -20.67 8.09
N ASP A 326 -6.23 -20.01 7.74
CA ASP A 326 -7.58 -20.52 7.98
C ASP A 326 -7.75 -21.94 7.41
N ARG A 327 -7.24 -22.18 6.17
CA ARG A 327 -7.28 -23.50 5.54
C ARG A 327 -6.41 -24.52 6.26
N ALA A 328 -5.23 -24.15 6.71
CA ALA A 328 -4.34 -25.04 7.45
C ALA A 328 -4.97 -25.47 8.77
N VAL A 329 -5.59 -24.53 9.49
CA VAL A 329 -6.32 -24.81 10.74
C VAL A 329 -7.51 -25.75 10.47
N ALA A 330 -8.33 -25.46 9.44
CA ALA A 330 -9.46 -26.32 9.09
C ALA A 330 -9.02 -27.74 8.65
N ALA A 331 -7.92 -27.85 7.91
CA ALA A 331 -7.35 -29.14 7.51
C ALA A 331 -6.84 -29.93 8.72
N ALA A 332 -6.18 -29.30 9.67
CA ALA A 332 -5.74 -29.91 10.91
C ALA A 332 -6.92 -30.43 11.73
N ALA A 333 -8.00 -29.63 11.84
CA ALA A 333 -9.23 -30.03 12.51
C ALA A 333 -9.92 -31.23 11.81
N ALA A 334 -9.97 -31.25 10.46
CA ALA A 334 -10.56 -32.35 9.69
C ALA A 334 -9.74 -33.65 9.78
N SER A 335 -8.40 -33.55 9.87
CA SER A 335 -7.52 -34.73 10.04
C SER A 335 -7.66 -35.37 11.42
N SER A 336 -8.21 -34.63 12.37
CA SER A 336 -8.48 -35.11 13.74
C SER A 336 -9.72 -35.99 13.86
N THR A 337 -10.52 -36.18 12.78
CA THR A 337 -11.72 -37.02 12.80
C THR A 337 -11.45 -38.49 12.50
N ASP A 338 -10.22 -38.92 12.20
CA ASP A 338 -9.84 -40.30 11.98
C ASP A 338 -9.22 -40.88 13.27
N GLY A 339 -10.08 -41.28 14.21
CA GLY A 339 -9.95 -42.29 15.25
C GLY A 339 -8.72 -42.35 16.17
N THR A 340 -7.80 -41.39 16.14
CA THR A 340 -6.77 -41.23 17.15
C THR A 340 -7.22 -40.10 18.10
N PRO A 341 -7.23 -40.27 19.43
CA PRO A 341 -7.56 -39.15 20.32
C PRO A 341 -6.52 -38.06 20.10
N THR A 342 -6.94 -36.99 19.45
CA THR A 342 -6.23 -35.70 19.50
C THR A 342 -6.15 -35.33 20.96
N MET A 343 -4.94 -35.29 21.54
CA MET A 343 -4.74 -34.50 22.73
C MET A 343 -5.12 -33.06 22.34
N GLU A 344 -6.34 -32.63 22.72
CA GLU A 344 -6.62 -31.21 22.88
C GLU A 344 -5.50 -30.73 23.82
N HIS A 345 -4.56 -29.96 23.29
CA HIS A 345 -3.64 -29.24 24.13
C HIS A 345 -4.47 -28.19 24.87
N THR A 346 -5.03 -28.60 25.98
CA THR A 346 -5.45 -27.67 27.02
C THR A 346 -4.16 -27.06 27.48
N PHE A 347 -3.85 -25.81 27.13
CA PHE A 347 -2.65 -25.09 27.57
C PHE A 347 -2.60 -24.97 29.10
N ASP A 348 -2.75 -26.11 29.77
CA ASP A 348 -2.81 -26.30 31.21
C ASP A 348 -1.41 -26.50 31.82
N HIS A 349 -1.37 -26.63 33.11
CA HIS A 349 -0.15 -26.83 33.88
C HIS A 349 0.70 -28.02 33.39
N GLU A 350 0.06 -29.16 33.09
CA GLU A 350 0.74 -30.40 32.68
C GLU A 350 1.38 -30.25 31.30
N TYR A 351 0.70 -29.58 30.37
CA TYR A 351 1.24 -29.24 29.04
C TYR A 351 2.49 -28.36 29.14
N TRP A 352 2.43 -27.27 29.90
CA TRP A 352 3.56 -26.35 30.02
C TRP A 352 4.73 -26.94 30.81
N ASP A 353 4.48 -27.73 31.85
CA ASP A 353 5.54 -28.43 32.57
C ASP A 353 6.28 -29.43 31.68
N GLN A 354 5.60 -30.16 30.78
CA GLN A 354 6.26 -31.03 29.80
C GLN A 354 7.13 -30.24 28.80
N ILE A 355 6.66 -29.07 28.36
CA ILE A 355 7.45 -28.19 27.49
C ILE A 355 8.74 -27.74 28.18
N TRP A 356 8.65 -27.33 29.44
CA TRP A 356 9.79 -26.87 30.22
C TRP A 356 10.74 -27.98 30.72
N GLN A 357 10.38 -29.23 30.58
CA GLN A 357 11.22 -30.40 30.85
C GLN A 357 11.89 -30.98 29.59
N GLY A 358 11.48 -30.60 28.38
CA GLY A 358 11.92 -31.13 27.09
C GLY A 358 13.17 -30.43 26.49
N ASP A 359 13.65 -30.94 25.35
CA ASP A 359 14.84 -30.43 24.63
C ASP A 359 14.76 -28.99 24.11
N ARG A 360 13.55 -28.41 24.04
CA ARG A 360 13.31 -27.03 23.62
C ARG A 360 13.72 -25.95 24.63
N VAL A 361 13.97 -26.36 25.82
CA VAL A 361 14.31 -25.51 26.98
C VAL A 361 15.55 -24.64 26.75
N THR A 362 16.59 -25.16 26.07
CA THR A 362 17.82 -24.43 25.83
C THR A 362 17.61 -23.20 24.91
N ALA A 363 16.69 -23.29 23.98
CA ALA A 363 16.36 -22.17 23.07
C ALA A 363 15.49 -21.09 23.74
N MET A 364 14.60 -21.50 24.66
CA MET A 364 13.67 -20.58 25.35
C MET A 364 14.31 -19.90 26.59
N GLY A 365 15.30 -20.52 27.21
CA GLY A 365 15.93 -20.04 28.43
C GLY A 365 17.10 -19.07 28.27
N ASN A 366 17.63 -18.86 27.06
CA ASN A 366 18.82 -18.04 26.80
C ASN A 366 18.54 -16.78 25.97
N SER A 367 17.29 -16.37 25.80
CA SER A 367 16.94 -15.16 25.06
C SER A 367 17.35 -13.90 25.86
N GLN A 368 17.70 -12.84 25.13
CA GLN A 368 17.84 -11.50 25.68
C GLN A 368 16.44 -10.92 25.94
N ALA A 369 16.34 -9.96 26.89
CA ALA A 369 15.08 -9.26 27.14
C ALA A 369 14.55 -8.59 25.87
N ASN A 370 13.22 -8.56 25.74
CA ASN A 370 12.54 -8.04 24.57
C ASN A 370 12.94 -6.58 24.28
N PRO A 371 13.44 -6.25 23.07
CA PRO A 371 13.87 -4.89 22.72
C PRO A 371 12.74 -3.84 22.87
N HIS A 372 11.48 -4.24 22.74
CA HIS A 372 10.34 -3.35 22.97
C HIS A 372 10.18 -3.00 24.44
N LEU A 373 10.29 -3.99 25.34
CA LEU A 373 10.29 -3.74 26.78
C LEU A 373 11.39 -2.74 27.15
N ILE A 374 12.61 -2.98 26.67
CA ILE A 374 13.77 -2.11 26.95
C ILE A 374 13.50 -0.67 26.51
N ARG A 375 12.94 -0.48 25.33
CA ARG A 375 12.64 0.85 24.77
C ARG A 375 11.54 1.56 25.56
N GLU A 376 10.45 0.89 25.87
CA GLU A 376 9.28 1.49 26.50
C GLU A 376 9.53 1.78 27.99
N THR A 377 10.36 0.97 28.67
CA THR A 377 10.65 1.15 30.10
C THR A 377 11.89 1.98 30.38
N GLY A 378 12.74 2.26 29.38
CA GLY A 378 14.03 2.94 29.54
C GLY A 378 13.96 4.35 30.15
N ASN A 379 12.82 5.04 30.09
CA ASN A 379 12.59 6.37 30.65
C ASN A 379 11.63 6.36 31.85
N LEU A 380 11.15 5.19 32.28
CA LEU A 380 10.24 5.08 33.42
C LEU A 380 11.03 5.02 34.71
N ALA A 381 10.52 5.67 35.78
CA ALA A 381 11.04 5.50 37.12
C ALA A 381 10.71 4.08 37.63
N PRO A 382 11.66 3.31 38.16
CA PRO A 382 11.40 1.97 38.65
C PRO A 382 10.36 2.00 39.79
N GLY A 383 9.41 1.09 39.73
CA GLY A 383 8.33 0.87 40.67
C GLY A 383 8.09 -0.62 40.89
N THR A 384 6.83 -1.01 40.97
CA THR A 384 6.37 -2.40 41.01
C THR A 384 6.02 -2.89 39.62
N ALA A 385 6.43 -4.11 39.22
CA ALA A 385 6.13 -4.69 37.93
C ALA A 385 5.59 -6.12 38.03
N LEU A 386 4.65 -6.47 37.16
CA LEU A 386 4.19 -7.85 36.95
C LEU A 386 4.64 -8.31 35.56
N ASP A 387 5.34 -9.44 35.49
CA ASP A 387 5.62 -10.16 34.26
C ASP A 387 4.67 -11.37 34.17
N ALA A 388 3.61 -11.22 33.40
CA ALA A 388 2.52 -12.18 33.29
C ALA A 388 2.80 -13.19 32.17
N GLY A 389 3.06 -14.45 32.55
CA GLY A 389 3.57 -15.50 31.66
C GLY A 389 5.09 -15.40 31.52
N CYS A 390 5.79 -15.26 32.67
CA CYS A 390 7.21 -14.91 32.72
C CYS A 390 8.17 -16.00 32.23
N GLY A 391 7.70 -17.25 32.09
CA GLY A 391 8.56 -18.37 31.68
C GLY A 391 9.80 -18.50 32.55
N ALA A 392 11.00 -18.56 31.93
CA ALA A 392 12.29 -18.60 32.63
C ALA A 392 12.76 -17.21 33.11
N GLY A 393 11.88 -16.22 33.20
CA GLY A 393 12.07 -14.94 33.88
C GLY A 393 12.98 -13.94 33.16
N THR A 394 13.12 -14.00 31.87
CA THR A 394 14.05 -13.14 31.12
C THR A 394 13.72 -11.66 31.31
N GLU A 395 12.47 -11.27 31.11
CA GLU A 395 11.97 -9.90 31.25
C GLU A 395 11.91 -9.47 32.71
N ALA A 396 11.44 -10.35 33.61
CA ALA A 396 11.41 -10.11 35.04
C ALA A 396 12.81 -9.83 35.62
N ILE A 397 13.82 -10.63 35.26
CA ILE A 397 15.20 -10.44 35.70
C ILE A 397 15.78 -9.15 35.14
N TRP A 398 15.52 -8.85 33.86
CA TRP A 398 15.96 -7.59 33.26
C TRP A 398 15.37 -6.38 34.00
N LEU A 399 14.07 -6.37 34.27
CA LEU A 399 13.41 -5.30 35.06
C LEU A 399 14.03 -5.19 36.46
N ALA A 400 14.27 -6.29 37.15
CA ALA A 400 14.88 -6.31 38.48
C ALA A 400 16.31 -5.73 38.46
N THR A 401 17.12 -6.05 37.45
CA THR A 401 18.46 -5.45 37.29
C THR A 401 18.44 -3.95 37.01
N HIS A 402 17.26 -3.41 36.60
CA HIS A 402 17.03 -1.97 36.39
C HIS A 402 16.24 -1.31 37.54
N GLY A 403 16.17 -1.97 38.69
CA GLY A 403 15.67 -1.40 39.94
C GLY A 403 14.17 -1.60 40.20
N TRP A 404 13.46 -2.35 39.35
CA TRP A 404 12.04 -2.67 39.57
C TRP A 404 11.89 -3.76 40.62
N LYS A 405 10.79 -3.69 41.39
CA LYS A 405 10.32 -4.79 42.25
C LYS A 405 9.36 -5.64 41.43
N VAL A 406 9.73 -6.85 41.09
CA VAL A 406 9.03 -7.63 40.08
C VAL A 406 8.29 -8.82 40.70
N THR A 407 7.06 -9.05 40.26
CA THR A 407 6.37 -10.34 40.41
C THR A 407 6.41 -11.03 39.08
N GLY A 408 7.01 -12.22 38.98
CA GLY A 408 6.98 -13.09 37.81
C GLY A 408 5.94 -14.18 38.03
N ALA A 409 4.88 -14.21 37.22
CA ALA A 409 3.81 -15.18 37.32
C ALA A 409 3.79 -16.11 36.10
N ASP A 410 3.78 -17.44 36.32
CA ASP A 410 3.66 -18.45 35.27
C ASP A 410 2.94 -19.70 35.80
N ILE A 411 2.29 -20.43 34.91
CA ILE A 411 1.57 -21.66 35.26
C ILE A 411 2.55 -22.84 35.52
N ALA A 412 3.71 -22.85 34.84
CA ALA A 412 4.68 -23.93 34.88
C ALA A 412 5.68 -23.78 36.04
N SER A 413 5.64 -24.68 37.01
CA SER A 413 6.58 -24.67 38.13
C SER A 413 8.03 -24.88 37.67
N ALA A 414 8.26 -25.71 36.66
CA ALA A 414 9.59 -25.95 36.10
C ALA A 414 10.20 -24.68 35.45
N ALA A 415 9.39 -23.80 34.91
CA ALA A 415 9.82 -22.51 34.40
C ALA A 415 10.27 -21.58 35.53
N LEU A 416 9.47 -21.49 36.60
CA LEU A 416 9.75 -20.65 37.77
C LEU A 416 10.99 -21.10 38.54
N ASP A 417 11.25 -22.40 38.66
CA ASP A 417 12.46 -22.92 39.29
C ASP A 417 13.71 -22.45 38.53
N ARG A 418 13.67 -22.44 37.19
CA ARG A 418 14.75 -21.91 36.36
C ARG A 418 14.91 -20.42 36.48
N ALA A 419 13.78 -19.71 36.48
CA ALA A 419 13.74 -18.25 36.64
C ALA A 419 14.38 -17.84 37.99
N ALA A 420 14.06 -18.54 39.07
CA ALA A 420 14.67 -18.32 40.38
C ALA A 420 16.20 -18.56 40.39
N GLY A 421 16.68 -19.65 39.76
CA GLY A 421 18.10 -19.89 39.58
C GLY A 421 18.82 -18.78 38.83
N ARG A 422 18.26 -18.33 37.69
CA ARG A 422 18.79 -17.22 36.89
C ARG A 422 18.78 -15.88 37.62
N ALA A 423 17.76 -15.61 38.41
CA ALA A 423 17.68 -14.38 39.23
C ALA A 423 18.76 -14.38 40.31
N ALA A 424 19.06 -15.55 40.90
CA ALA A 424 20.17 -15.71 41.85
C ALA A 424 21.52 -15.47 41.18
N ASP A 425 21.75 -16.06 40.01
CA ASP A 425 22.97 -15.87 39.21
C ASP A 425 23.16 -14.39 38.78
N ALA A 426 22.07 -13.69 38.52
CA ALA A 426 22.05 -12.26 38.19
C ALA A 426 22.15 -11.34 39.43
N GLY A 427 22.12 -11.88 40.65
CA GLY A 427 22.20 -11.10 41.90
C GLY A 427 20.96 -10.28 42.23
N VAL A 428 19.79 -10.66 41.73
CA VAL A 428 18.52 -9.93 41.91
C VAL A 428 17.40 -10.78 42.54
N ALA A 429 17.75 -11.89 43.17
CA ALA A 429 16.79 -12.83 43.76
C ALA A 429 15.85 -12.14 44.78
N ASP A 430 16.35 -11.17 45.54
CA ASP A 430 15.58 -10.45 46.55
C ASP A 430 14.62 -9.39 45.94
N GLN A 431 14.72 -9.13 44.64
CA GLN A 431 13.89 -8.15 43.94
C GLN A 431 12.78 -8.80 43.10
N VAL A 432 12.77 -10.14 42.98
CA VAL A 432 11.77 -10.86 42.19
C VAL A 432 11.02 -11.85 43.08
N GLN A 433 9.69 -11.74 43.08
CA GLN A 433 8.79 -12.73 43.66
C GLN A 433 8.26 -13.63 42.56
N TRP A 434 8.41 -14.95 42.68
CA TRP A 434 7.88 -15.93 41.72
C TRP A 434 6.56 -16.49 42.22
N VAL A 435 5.53 -16.49 41.35
CA VAL A 435 4.18 -16.92 41.66
C VAL A 435 3.73 -17.94 40.64
N GLN A 436 3.44 -19.18 41.08
CA GLN A 436 2.80 -20.16 40.22
C GLN A 436 1.31 -19.87 40.12
N ALA A 437 0.85 -19.50 38.93
CA ALA A 437 -0.51 -19.05 38.71
C ALA A 437 -1.03 -19.35 37.31
N ASP A 438 -2.27 -19.80 37.22
CA ASP A 438 -3.03 -19.81 35.97
C ASP A 438 -3.62 -18.42 35.75
N LEU A 439 -3.03 -17.68 34.81
CA LEU A 439 -3.41 -16.29 34.51
C LEU A 439 -4.85 -16.16 33.96
N SER A 440 -5.49 -17.25 33.55
CA SER A 440 -6.90 -17.23 33.15
C SER A 440 -7.87 -17.10 34.33
N THR A 441 -7.44 -17.50 35.53
CA THR A 441 -8.27 -17.54 36.74
C THR A 441 -7.66 -16.79 37.92
N TRP A 442 -6.34 -16.59 37.91
CA TRP A 442 -5.63 -15.92 38.99
C TRP A 442 -5.84 -14.40 38.96
N GLU A 443 -5.97 -13.79 40.15
CA GLU A 443 -5.98 -12.33 40.36
C GLU A 443 -4.84 -11.96 41.29
N PRO A 444 -4.04 -10.93 40.97
CA PRO A 444 -3.04 -10.43 41.91
C PRO A 444 -3.65 -9.70 43.11
N ASP A 445 -2.98 -9.80 44.27
CA ASP A 445 -3.43 -9.15 45.51
C ASP A 445 -3.29 -7.60 45.49
N ALA A 446 -2.52 -7.06 44.51
CA ALA A 446 -2.28 -5.63 44.34
C ALA A 446 -2.16 -5.25 42.88
N GLN A 447 -2.38 -3.98 42.55
CA GLN A 447 -2.09 -3.45 41.21
C GLN A 447 -0.62 -3.02 41.09
N TYR A 448 -0.09 -2.99 39.86
CA TYR A 448 1.30 -2.72 39.59
C TYR A 448 1.49 -1.44 38.78
N ASP A 449 2.65 -0.78 38.93
CA ASP A 449 3.02 0.37 38.11
C ASP A 449 3.29 -0.01 36.65
N LEU A 450 3.70 -1.27 36.40
CA LEU A 450 3.95 -1.84 35.10
C LEU A 450 3.44 -3.29 35.04
N VAL A 451 2.66 -3.62 34.02
CA VAL A 451 2.32 -5.01 33.68
C VAL A 451 2.87 -5.33 32.32
N THR A 452 3.63 -6.41 32.21
CA THR A 452 4.17 -6.92 30.94
C THR A 452 3.70 -8.34 30.69
N THR A 453 3.53 -8.69 29.42
CA THR A 453 3.29 -10.07 29.00
C THR A 453 3.96 -10.33 27.66
N HIS A 454 4.73 -11.41 27.60
CA HIS A 454 5.49 -11.79 26.40
C HIS A 454 5.27 -13.27 26.13
N TYR A 455 4.69 -13.58 24.95
CA TYR A 455 4.45 -14.97 24.50
C TYR A 455 3.56 -15.82 25.43
N ALA A 456 2.75 -15.20 26.29
CA ALA A 456 1.80 -15.92 27.13
C ALA A 456 0.59 -16.44 26.31
N HIS A 457 0.26 -17.72 26.50
CA HIS A 457 -0.88 -18.38 25.86
C HIS A 457 -1.78 -19.00 26.93
N PRO A 458 -2.60 -18.19 27.62
CA PRO A 458 -3.54 -18.70 28.63
C PRO A 458 -4.68 -19.48 27.97
N ALA A 459 -5.35 -20.33 28.74
CA ALA A 459 -6.52 -21.10 28.31
C ALA A 459 -7.80 -20.22 28.19
N MET A 460 -7.66 -19.06 27.56
CA MET A 460 -8.74 -18.10 27.31
C MET A 460 -8.49 -17.32 26.01
N PRO A 461 -9.53 -16.64 25.42
CA PRO A 461 -9.34 -15.80 24.26
C PRO A 461 -8.32 -14.69 24.52
N GLN A 462 -7.40 -14.47 23.56
CA GLN A 462 -6.26 -13.57 23.74
C GLN A 462 -6.65 -12.12 24.05
N LEU A 463 -7.75 -11.61 23.47
CA LEU A 463 -8.24 -10.24 23.77
C LEU A 463 -8.77 -10.14 25.19
N ASP A 464 -9.50 -11.15 25.67
CA ASP A 464 -10.01 -11.19 27.05
C ASP A 464 -8.84 -11.24 28.05
N PHE A 465 -7.75 -11.91 27.70
CA PHE A 465 -6.52 -11.93 28.49
C PHE A 465 -5.86 -10.54 28.57
N TYR A 466 -5.83 -9.81 27.49
CA TYR A 466 -5.27 -8.44 27.50
C TYR A 466 -6.13 -7.47 28.30
N ASP A 467 -7.45 -7.54 28.19
CA ASP A 467 -8.37 -6.73 29.01
C ASP A 467 -8.21 -7.07 30.50
N ARG A 468 -8.04 -8.34 30.83
CA ARG A 468 -7.80 -8.81 32.19
C ARG A 468 -6.47 -8.26 32.75
N THR A 469 -5.38 -8.42 32.03
CA THR A 469 -4.04 -7.94 32.47
C THR A 469 -3.98 -6.43 32.54
N ALA A 470 -4.71 -5.70 31.69
CA ALA A 470 -4.83 -4.25 31.77
C ALA A 470 -5.49 -3.77 33.06
N SER A 471 -6.42 -4.55 33.64
CA SER A 471 -7.07 -4.21 34.91
C SER A 471 -6.13 -4.29 36.12
N TRP A 472 -4.97 -4.93 36.01
CA TRP A 472 -3.95 -5.05 37.05
C TRP A 472 -2.97 -3.89 37.09
N VAL A 473 -3.11 -2.90 36.21
CA VAL A 473 -2.30 -1.68 36.20
C VAL A 473 -2.89 -0.66 37.15
N ALA A 474 -2.07 -0.02 37.98
CA ALA A 474 -2.50 0.98 38.97
C ALA A 474 -2.98 2.28 38.31
N PRO A 475 -4.14 2.85 38.68
CA PRO A 475 -4.73 4.00 38.02
C PRO A 475 -4.01 5.33 38.25
N GLU A 476 -3.13 5.44 39.26
CA GLU A 476 -2.39 6.67 39.60
C GLU A 476 -0.91 6.65 39.22
N ALA A 477 -0.42 5.62 38.56
CA ALA A 477 0.98 5.58 38.14
C ALA A 477 1.26 6.68 37.08
N PRO A 478 2.26 7.55 37.26
CA PRO A 478 2.53 8.69 36.36
C PRO A 478 2.82 8.31 34.90
N SER A 479 2.86 7.04 34.61
CA SER A 479 3.07 6.45 33.26
C SER A 479 2.76 4.95 33.31
N SER A 480 1.59 4.54 33.81
CA SER A 480 1.16 3.16 33.76
C SER A 480 0.98 2.72 32.31
N SER A 481 1.68 1.66 31.92
CA SER A 481 1.61 1.11 30.57
C SER A 481 1.56 -0.42 30.61
N LEU A 482 0.71 -1.00 29.77
CA LEU A 482 0.70 -2.41 29.47
C LEU A 482 1.47 -2.62 28.16
N ALA A 483 2.61 -3.29 28.22
CA ALA A 483 3.36 -3.68 27.04
C ALA A 483 3.06 -5.14 26.70
N THR A 484 2.43 -5.40 25.56
CA THR A 484 2.15 -6.73 25.06
C THR A 484 2.92 -7.02 23.77
N SER A 485 3.51 -8.19 23.65
CA SER A 485 4.15 -8.66 22.42
C SER A 485 3.60 -10.04 22.08
N THR A 486 2.98 -10.19 20.90
CA THR A 486 2.53 -11.47 20.37
C THR A 486 3.48 -11.94 19.29
N ALA A 487 4.03 -13.14 19.42
CA ALA A 487 4.68 -13.84 18.32
C ALA A 487 3.73 -14.90 17.79
N GLY A 488 3.46 -14.86 16.48
CA GLY A 488 2.89 -16.00 15.77
C GLY A 488 3.91 -17.16 15.70
N PRO A 489 3.46 -18.36 15.38
CA PRO A 489 4.36 -19.52 15.30
C PRO A 489 5.42 -19.29 14.23
N VAL A 490 6.67 -19.22 14.67
CA VAL A 490 7.91 -19.14 13.89
C VAL A 490 8.06 -17.89 13.00
N GLY A 491 8.61 -16.82 13.55
CA GLY A 491 9.49 -15.93 12.78
C GLY A 491 8.94 -14.62 12.24
N THR A 492 7.82 -14.09 12.74
CA THR A 492 7.43 -12.71 12.36
C THR A 492 6.85 -11.97 13.56
N ILE A 493 7.56 -10.93 14.00
CA ILE A 493 7.07 -9.99 15.01
C ILE A 493 6.04 -9.09 14.32
N THR A 494 4.77 -9.25 14.65
CA THR A 494 3.71 -8.34 14.21
C THR A 494 3.10 -7.65 15.41
N SER A 495 3.20 -6.32 15.41
CA SER A 495 2.55 -5.32 16.25
C SER A 495 2.70 -5.44 17.78
N THR A 496 3.41 -4.47 18.33
CA THR A 496 3.35 -4.11 19.75
C THR A 496 2.26 -3.08 19.91
N GLU A 497 1.17 -3.41 20.58
CA GLU A 497 0.23 -2.40 21.08
C GLU A 497 0.62 -1.98 22.49
N VAL A 498 0.92 -0.69 22.65
CA VAL A 498 1.08 -0.05 23.97
C VAL A 498 -0.28 0.56 24.31
N ILE A 499 -0.99 -0.04 25.24
CA ILE A 499 -2.24 0.53 25.76
C ILE A 499 -1.87 1.45 26.93
N THR A 500 -1.91 2.77 26.70
CA THR A 500 -1.83 3.76 27.78
C THR A 500 -3.23 4.03 28.28
N GLY A 501 -3.54 3.63 29.50
CA GLY A 501 -4.83 3.89 30.15
C GLY A 501 -4.89 5.32 30.67
N THR A 502 -5.54 6.24 29.93
CA THR A 502 -6.06 7.48 30.48
C THR A 502 -7.55 7.29 30.75
N ALA A 503 -7.96 7.20 31.99
CA ALA A 503 -9.36 7.31 32.37
C ALA A 503 -9.84 8.74 32.05
N GLY A 504 -10.45 8.94 30.88
CA GLY A 504 -11.06 10.18 30.45
C GLY A 504 -12.44 10.34 31.07
N THR A 505 -12.59 11.17 32.11
CA THR A 505 -13.87 11.75 32.45
C THR A 505 -14.25 12.74 31.34
N SER A 506 -15.33 12.44 30.63
CA SER A 506 -16.00 13.34 29.69
C SER A 506 -16.44 14.63 30.43
N THR A 507 -15.82 15.76 30.09
CA THR A 507 -16.45 17.08 30.21
C THR A 507 -16.09 17.90 28.99
N ASP A 508 -17.10 18.23 28.22
CA ASP A 508 -17.09 19.17 27.09
C ASP A 508 -16.39 20.47 27.46
N ARG A 509 -15.35 20.84 26.71
CA ARG A 509 -14.89 22.22 26.57
C ARG A 509 -14.46 22.54 25.16
N PRO A 510 -14.90 23.65 24.54
CA PRO A 510 -14.62 23.98 23.15
C PRO A 510 -13.16 24.44 22.97
N LEU A 511 -12.57 24.00 21.86
CA LEU A 511 -11.23 24.36 21.39
C LEU A 511 -11.11 25.88 21.17
N ARG A 512 -10.15 26.52 21.85
CA ARG A 512 -9.69 27.89 21.54
C ARG A 512 -8.69 27.85 20.35
N PRO A 513 -8.70 28.86 19.48
CA PRO A 513 -7.77 28.93 18.34
C PRO A 513 -6.33 29.21 18.81
N ARG A 514 -5.38 28.52 18.18
CA ARG A 514 -3.92 28.71 18.39
C ARG A 514 -3.48 30.11 17.95
N GLN A 515 -2.76 30.81 18.81
CA GLN A 515 -2.04 32.04 18.46
C GLN A 515 -0.78 31.72 17.62
N PRO A 516 -0.39 32.59 16.69
CA PRO A 516 0.82 32.41 15.89
C PRO A 516 2.11 32.65 16.72
N LEU A 517 3.14 31.87 16.42
CA LEU A 517 4.48 31.97 17.01
C LEU A 517 5.17 33.28 16.57
N PRO A 518 6.01 33.91 17.42
CA PRO A 518 6.71 35.14 17.09
C PRO A 518 7.86 34.87 16.09
N THR A 519 7.96 35.76 15.10
CA THR A 519 9.04 35.83 14.12
C THR A 519 10.34 36.26 14.78
N SER A 520 11.40 35.48 14.63
CA SER A 520 12.77 35.90 15.02
C SER A 520 13.43 36.75 13.94
N PRO A 521 14.27 37.77 14.28
CA PRO A 521 14.83 38.68 13.33
C PRO A 521 16.06 38.12 12.59
N HIS A 522 16.19 38.52 11.34
CA HIS A 522 17.30 38.25 10.45
C HIS A 522 18.66 38.61 11.05
N ALA A 523 19.58 37.65 11.08
CA ALA A 523 21.02 37.93 11.23
C ALA A 523 21.64 37.96 9.83
N SER A 524 22.11 39.14 9.44
CA SER A 524 22.88 39.41 8.22
C SER A 524 24.30 38.89 8.39
N ILE A 525 24.78 38.02 7.48
CA ILE A 525 26.20 37.65 7.37
C ILE A 525 26.83 38.49 6.24
N PRO A 526 27.96 39.20 6.47
CA PRO A 526 28.59 39.97 5.43
C PRO A 526 29.44 39.11 4.50
N LEU A 527 29.23 39.27 3.19
CA LEU A 527 30.11 38.75 2.15
C LEU A 527 31.41 39.57 2.13
N SER A 528 32.54 38.94 2.51
CA SER A 528 33.87 39.45 2.21
C SER A 528 34.33 38.84 0.89
N GLY A 529 34.60 39.69 -0.10
CA GLY A 529 35.20 39.33 -1.38
C GLY A 529 36.67 38.96 -1.26
N ARG A 530 37.15 38.16 -2.19
CA ARG A 530 38.47 38.28 -2.82
C ARG A 530 38.51 37.57 -4.17
N SER A 531 38.91 38.37 -5.15
CA SER A 531 39.61 38.14 -6.43
C SER A 531 39.22 36.95 -7.30
#